data_a011de9ce40e1a74a311e1c683fcd423
#
_entry.id   a011de9ce40e1a74a311e1c683fcd423
#
_cell.length_a   1.000
_cell.length_b   1.000
_cell.length_c   1.000
_cell.angle_alpha   90.00
_cell.angle_beta   90.00
_cell.angle_gamma   90.00
#
_symmetry.space_group_name_H-M   'P 1'
#
loop_
_entity.id
_entity.type
_entity.pdbx_description
1 polymer ?
#
loop_
_entity_poly.entity_id
_entity_poly.type
_entity_poly.pdbx_seq_one_letter_code
_entity_poly.pdbx_strand_id
1 'polypeptide(L)'
;MKRWLQRSLFLALAVVLAGFLAVACGDDDEEEAAPTSAAPTAGAPTAAPVADVPELEDGTLQVLSDIAYAPMEFYEAGTNEAKGFDIDLADALGEKLGVEVEFTNTGFDGIIGALMAEDGDVIMSSMTVTPERSEEIDFIDYANVGTGILVASGNPEGIAALEDLCGLTVAVQEGTIQQDMLEDLNAGACADNQMDVVTFDQNPLAVEELRVGGAVAVLADFPVALNDANESEGELEVVGEQFDAAPYGIGLRKESTELKSALEGALQEIKDDGTYDSVLKDWGLESAALE
;
A
#
# COMPACT_ATOMS: atom_id res chain seq x y z
N MET A 1 -42.18 3.76 32.92
CA MET A 1 -43.62 3.64 32.60
C MET A 1 -43.79 3.28 31.14
N LYS A 2 -44.52 2.13 30.92
CA LYS A 2 -45.17 1.63 29.67
C LYS A 2 -44.29 1.46 28.43
N ARG A 3 -43.80 0.23 28.07
CA ARG A 3 -44.49 -0.96 27.50
C ARG A 3 -45.41 -0.60 26.34
N TRP A 4 -45.06 -1.09 25.12
CA TRP A 4 -46.03 -1.82 24.28
C TRP A 4 -45.28 -2.76 23.30
N LEU A 5 -45.63 -4.05 23.45
CA LEU A 5 -45.41 -5.15 22.51
C LEU A 5 -46.61 -5.21 21.53
N GLN A 6 -46.38 -5.69 20.31
CA GLN A 6 -47.30 -6.53 19.48
C GLN A 6 -46.46 -7.10 18.32
N ARG A 7 -46.26 -8.31 18.17
CA ARG A 7 -46.84 -9.65 17.91
C ARG A 7 -47.90 -9.67 16.81
N SER A 8 -47.63 -10.38 15.70
CA SER A 8 -48.50 -11.31 14.93
C SER A 8 -47.68 -11.77 13.68
N LEU A 9 -47.35 -12.95 13.41
CA LEU A 9 -47.84 -14.33 13.37
C LEU A 9 -48.72 -14.63 12.11
N PHE A 10 -48.38 -15.78 11.45
CA PHE A 10 -49.09 -16.59 10.44
C PHE A 10 -48.95 -16.14 8.96
N LEU A 11 -48.80 -17.01 7.95
CA LEU A 11 -49.21 -18.40 7.77
C LEU A 11 -48.40 -19.05 6.60
N ALA A 12 -48.14 -20.30 6.72
CA ALA A 12 -47.65 -21.23 5.70
C ALA A 12 -48.75 -21.64 4.70
N LEU A 13 -48.37 -21.93 3.47
CA LEU A 13 -49.16 -22.88 2.64
C LEU A 13 -48.26 -23.65 1.71
N ALA A 14 -48.27 -24.97 1.90
CA ALA A 14 -47.72 -26.00 1.05
C ALA A 14 -48.81 -26.52 0.08
N VAL A 15 -48.41 -27.40 -0.85
CA VAL A 15 -49.23 -28.34 -1.67
C VAL A 15 -49.06 -28.06 -3.19
N VAL A 16 -48.77 -28.98 -4.15
CA VAL A 16 -48.70 -30.44 -4.27
C VAL A 16 -48.18 -30.80 -5.70
N LEU A 17 -47.52 -31.94 -5.79
CA LEU A 17 -47.21 -32.84 -6.88
C LEU A 17 -48.05 -32.86 -8.17
N ALA A 18 -47.37 -33.15 -9.30
CA ALA A 18 -47.65 -34.23 -10.30
C ALA A 18 -46.69 -34.03 -11.49
N GLY A 19 -45.83 -34.87 -11.98
CA GLY A 19 -45.89 -36.26 -12.29
C GLY A 19 -46.36 -36.48 -13.72
N PHE A 20 -45.37 -36.59 -14.71
CA PHE A 20 -45.64 -37.34 -15.94
C PHE A 20 -44.33 -37.88 -16.52
N LEU A 21 -44.24 -39.21 -16.53
CA LEU A 21 -43.33 -40.02 -17.34
C LEU A 21 -43.88 -40.12 -18.78
N ALA A 22 -42.99 -39.91 -19.77
CA ALA A 22 -43.23 -40.49 -21.10
C ALA A 22 -41.87 -40.98 -21.65
N VAL A 23 -41.81 -42.27 -21.82
CA VAL A 23 -40.80 -43.05 -22.54
C VAL A 23 -41.16 -43.01 -24.02
N ALA A 24 -40.19 -42.70 -24.90
CA ALA A 24 -40.23 -43.12 -26.30
C ALA A 24 -38.80 -43.36 -26.80
N CYS A 25 -38.54 -44.61 -27.18
CA CYS A 25 -37.38 -45.07 -27.96
C CYS A 25 -37.50 -44.65 -29.43
N GLY A 26 -36.37 -44.47 -30.09
CA GLY A 26 -36.32 -44.38 -31.57
C GLY A 26 -34.97 -43.86 -32.05
N ASP A 27 -34.13 -44.78 -32.40
CA ASP A 27 -33.25 -45.00 -33.58
C ASP A 27 -32.10 -44.04 -33.89
N ASP A 28 -31.03 -44.71 -34.14
CA ASP A 28 -29.70 -44.42 -34.64
C ASP A 28 -29.65 -43.43 -35.85
N ASP A 29 -28.69 -42.50 -35.74
CA ASP A 29 -27.87 -42.06 -36.89
C ASP A 29 -26.50 -41.56 -36.32
N GLU A 30 -25.47 -42.33 -36.64
CA GLU A 30 -24.06 -42.00 -36.37
C GLU A 30 -23.64 -40.85 -37.32
N GLU A 31 -23.44 -39.65 -36.79
CA GLU A 31 -22.71 -38.58 -37.49
C GLU A 31 -21.38 -38.37 -36.76
N GLU A 32 -20.32 -38.82 -37.43
CA GLU A 32 -18.92 -38.75 -37.06
C GLU A 32 -18.46 -37.31 -36.93
N ALA A 33 -18.45 -36.76 -35.67
CA ALA A 33 -17.90 -35.46 -35.39
C ALA A 33 -16.37 -35.52 -35.32
N ALA A 34 -15.70 -34.86 -36.22
CA ALA A 34 -14.26 -34.66 -36.26
C ALA A 34 -13.75 -34.03 -34.93
N PRO A 35 -12.57 -34.41 -34.46
CA PRO A 35 -12.00 -33.83 -33.23
C PRO A 35 -11.63 -32.38 -33.46
N THR A 36 -12.35 -31.47 -32.82
CA THR A 36 -11.97 -30.09 -32.72
C THR A 36 -10.69 -30.01 -31.86
N SER A 37 -9.57 -29.74 -32.51
CA SER A 37 -8.31 -29.44 -31.83
C SER A 37 -8.50 -28.18 -31.00
N ALA A 38 -8.65 -28.35 -29.69
CA ALA A 38 -8.53 -27.26 -28.73
C ALA A 38 -7.10 -26.72 -28.82
N ALA A 39 -6.96 -25.46 -29.16
CA ALA A 39 -5.68 -24.75 -29.04
C ALA A 39 -5.25 -24.79 -27.57
N PRO A 40 -3.95 -24.95 -27.29
CA PRO A 40 -3.47 -24.88 -25.91
C PRO A 40 -3.75 -23.45 -25.42
N THR A 41 -4.59 -23.33 -24.41
CA THR A 41 -4.70 -22.12 -23.59
C THR A 41 -3.30 -21.92 -22.98
N ALA A 42 -2.64 -20.81 -23.29
CA ALA A 42 -1.41 -20.42 -22.61
C ALA A 42 -1.79 -20.37 -21.12
N GLY A 43 -1.20 -21.24 -20.31
CA GLY A 43 -1.36 -21.24 -18.87
C GLY A 43 -0.84 -19.89 -18.36
N ALA A 44 -1.57 -19.26 -17.46
CA ALA A 44 -1.06 -18.17 -16.65
C ALA A 44 0.27 -18.62 -16.00
N PRO A 45 1.25 -17.71 -15.84
CA PRO A 45 2.47 -18.07 -15.14
C PRO A 45 2.09 -18.58 -13.75
N THR A 46 2.36 -19.84 -13.49
CA THR A 46 2.24 -20.42 -12.15
C THR A 46 3.39 -19.86 -11.34
N ALA A 47 3.12 -19.26 -10.17
CA ALA A 47 4.16 -18.81 -9.26
C ALA A 47 5.22 -19.91 -9.09
N ALA A 48 6.48 -19.53 -9.04
CA ALA A 48 7.57 -20.48 -8.81
C ALA A 48 7.33 -21.18 -7.46
N PRO A 49 7.55 -22.51 -7.37
CA PRO A 49 7.37 -23.20 -6.09
C PRO A 49 8.31 -22.57 -5.05
N VAL A 50 7.75 -22.11 -3.92
CA VAL A 50 8.46 -21.50 -2.79
C VAL A 50 9.64 -22.37 -2.29
N ALA A 51 9.61 -23.68 -2.55
CA ALA A 51 10.67 -24.63 -2.22
C ALA A 51 12.05 -24.30 -2.82
N ASP A 52 12.14 -23.40 -3.79
CA ASP A 52 13.37 -22.99 -4.47
C ASP A 52 13.80 -21.55 -4.12
N VAL A 53 13.13 -20.89 -3.14
CA VAL A 53 13.46 -19.53 -2.68
C VAL A 53 14.15 -19.60 -1.32
N PRO A 54 15.46 -19.32 -1.24
CA PRO A 54 16.25 -19.51 0.00
C PRO A 54 15.71 -18.71 1.19
N GLU A 55 15.25 -17.48 0.96
CA GLU A 55 14.73 -16.59 2.00
C GLU A 55 13.43 -17.11 2.62
N LEU A 56 12.70 -17.99 1.93
CA LEU A 56 11.41 -18.52 2.38
C LEU A 56 11.49 -19.99 2.85
N GLU A 57 12.69 -20.55 3.06
CA GLU A 57 12.86 -21.97 3.47
C GLU A 57 12.28 -22.27 4.85
N ASP A 58 12.19 -21.28 5.75
CA ASP A 58 11.59 -21.41 7.08
C ASP A 58 10.07 -21.23 7.06
N GLY A 59 9.49 -20.85 5.92
CA GLY A 59 8.05 -20.64 5.73
C GLY A 59 7.58 -19.23 6.10
N THR A 60 8.50 -18.26 6.25
CA THR A 60 8.20 -16.90 6.68
C THR A 60 8.81 -15.89 5.70
N LEU A 61 8.08 -14.83 5.37
CA LEU A 61 8.57 -13.62 4.71
C LEU A 61 8.79 -12.54 5.77
N GLN A 62 10.05 -12.18 6.03
CA GLN A 62 10.40 -11.12 6.98
C GLN A 62 10.37 -9.75 6.31
N VAL A 63 9.42 -8.89 6.71
CA VAL A 63 9.21 -7.57 6.13
C VAL A 63 9.72 -6.48 7.06
N LEU A 64 10.65 -5.65 6.56
CA LEU A 64 11.08 -4.42 7.24
C LEU A 64 10.10 -3.29 6.88
N SER A 65 9.62 -2.57 7.90
CA SER A 65 8.64 -1.50 7.72
C SER A 65 8.77 -0.47 8.85
N ASP A 66 8.65 0.82 8.55
CA ASP A 66 8.53 1.88 9.56
C ASP A 66 7.05 2.06 9.94
N ILE A 67 6.60 1.27 10.93
CA ILE A 67 5.18 1.12 11.28
C ILE A 67 4.68 2.35 12.08
N ALA A 68 4.74 3.51 11.43
CA ALA A 68 4.33 4.81 11.96
C ALA A 68 3.79 5.77 10.87
N TYR A 69 3.29 5.22 9.74
CA TYR A 69 2.98 5.99 8.53
C TYR A 69 1.55 5.70 8.02
N ALA A 70 0.54 6.02 8.84
CA ALA A 70 -0.87 5.76 8.49
C ALA A 70 -1.32 6.58 7.25
N PRO A 71 -2.12 6.01 6.34
CA PRO A 71 -2.82 4.72 6.41
C PRO A 71 -2.02 3.55 5.80
N MET A 72 -0.74 3.75 5.49
CA MET A 72 0.08 2.78 4.77
C MET A 72 0.55 1.64 5.69
N GLU A 73 1.22 1.96 6.78
CA GLU A 73 1.67 1.03 7.81
C GLU A 73 1.69 1.70 9.20
N PHE A 74 0.94 1.18 10.14
CA PHE A 74 0.81 1.74 11.48
C PHE A 74 0.36 0.69 12.51
N TYR A 75 0.58 0.95 13.78
CA TYR A 75 0.02 0.12 14.85
C TYR A 75 -1.41 0.57 15.20
N GLU A 76 -2.34 -0.38 15.27
CA GLU A 76 -3.68 -0.08 15.76
C GLU A 76 -3.63 0.44 17.19
N ALA A 77 -4.34 1.55 17.44
CA ALA A 77 -4.31 2.24 18.73
C ALA A 77 -4.65 1.31 19.90
N GLY A 78 -3.73 1.22 20.87
CA GLY A 78 -3.89 0.40 22.08
C GLY A 78 -3.58 -1.10 21.90
N THR A 79 -3.08 -1.49 20.74
CA THR A 79 -2.58 -2.84 20.44
C THR A 79 -1.13 -2.77 19.93
N ASN A 80 -0.55 -3.93 19.59
CA ASN A 80 0.70 -4.03 18.83
C ASN A 80 0.44 -4.67 17.45
N GLU A 81 -0.80 -4.63 16.99
CA GLU A 81 -1.19 -5.17 15.70
C GLU A 81 -0.85 -4.15 14.61
N ALA A 82 -0.01 -4.54 13.65
CA ALA A 82 0.29 -3.74 12.48
C ALA A 82 -0.90 -3.77 11.52
N LYS A 83 -1.25 -2.62 10.94
CA LYS A 83 -2.31 -2.43 9.96
C LYS A 83 -1.87 -1.43 8.90
N GLY A 84 -2.53 -1.44 7.77
CA GLY A 84 -2.29 -0.50 6.70
C GLY A 84 -2.29 -1.16 5.33
N PHE A 85 -2.20 -0.32 4.32
CA PHE A 85 -2.18 -0.78 2.93
C PHE A 85 -1.00 -1.72 2.65
N ASP A 86 0.20 -1.37 3.09
CA ASP A 86 1.40 -2.18 2.91
C ASP A 86 1.33 -3.50 3.68
N ILE A 87 0.70 -3.48 4.86
CA ILE A 87 0.50 -4.67 5.69
C ILE A 87 -0.44 -5.66 4.97
N ASP A 88 -1.64 -5.18 4.58
CA ASP A 88 -2.64 -6.01 3.92
C ASP A 88 -2.14 -6.53 2.55
N LEU A 89 -1.35 -5.73 1.83
CA LEU A 89 -0.74 -6.13 0.56
C LEU A 89 0.33 -7.22 0.77
N ALA A 90 1.20 -7.06 1.78
CA ALA A 90 2.20 -8.07 2.12
C ALA A 90 1.55 -9.39 2.55
N ASP A 91 0.50 -9.33 3.37
CA ASP A 91 -0.26 -10.52 3.78
C ASP A 91 -0.88 -11.23 2.56
N ALA A 92 -1.45 -10.47 1.61
CA ALA A 92 -2.00 -11.04 0.37
C ALA A 92 -0.90 -11.72 -0.49
N LEU A 93 0.30 -11.14 -0.55
CA LEU A 93 1.45 -11.77 -1.22
C LEU A 93 1.89 -13.05 -0.50
N GLY A 94 1.97 -13.02 0.83
CA GLY A 94 2.27 -14.20 1.67
C GLY A 94 1.29 -15.34 1.46
N GLU A 95 -0.02 -15.04 1.37
CA GLU A 95 -1.06 -16.05 1.05
C GLU A 95 -0.80 -16.72 -0.30
N LYS A 96 -0.41 -15.98 -1.34
CA LYS A 96 -0.09 -16.54 -2.66
C LYS A 96 1.17 -17.39 -2.63
N LEU A 97 2.16 -16.97 -1.87
CA LEU A 97 3.41 -17.71 -1.68
C LEU A 97 3.24 -18.92 -0.74
N GLY A 98 2.18 -18.94 0.09
CA GLY A 98 1.94 -19.97 1.09
C GLY A 98 2.88 -19.91 2.28
N VAL A 99 3.31 -18.69 2.66
CA VAL A 99 4.19 -18.39 3.80
C VAL A 99 3.49 -17.46 4.79
N GLU A 100 3.95 -17.44 6.04
CA GLU A 100 3.58 -16.43 7.02
C GLU A 100 4.35 -15.12 6.74
N VAL A 101 3.74 -13.96 7.05
CA VAL A 101 4.38 -12.65 6.94
C VAL A 101 4.64 -12.13 8.35
N GLU A 102 5.88 -11.77 8.64
CA GLU A 102 6.27 -11.15 9.90
C GLU A 102 6.88 -9.77 9.65
N PHE A 103 6.39 -8.77 10.39
CA PHE A 103 6.85 -7.39 10.26
C PHE A 103 7.84 -7.04 11.37
N THR A 104 8.99 -6.48 10.98
CA THR A 104 9.96 -5.89 11.88
C THR A 104 9.90 -4.37 11.74
N ASN A 105 9.50 -3.68 12.82
CA ASN A 105 9.47 -2.22 12.85
C ASN A 105 10.91 -1.66 12.80
N THR A 106 11.22 -0.94 11.73
CA THR A 106 12.57 -0.45 11.42
C THR A 106 12.46 1.01 10.97
N GLY A 107 13.23 1.92 11.56
CA GLY A 107 13.20 3.34 11.20
C GLY A 107 13.58 3.56 9.72
N PHE A 108 12.82 4.44 9.05
CA PHE A 108 12.89 4.60 7.58
C PHE A 108 14.27 4.99 7.06
N ASP A 109 14.97 5.93 7.73
CA ASP A 109 16.32 6.37 7.34
C ASP A 109 17.35 5.23 7.29
N GLY A 110 17.23 4.25 8.19
CA GLY A 110 18.14 3.11 8.27
C GLY A 110 17.68 1.84 7.54
N ILE A 111 16.49 1.82 6.93
CA ILE A 111 15.82 0.59 6.53
C ILE A 111 16.53 -0.16 5.38
N ILE A 112 17.14 0.56 4.42
CA ILE A 112 17.96 -0.06 3.37
C ILE A 112 19.21 -0.72 3.99
N GLY A 113 19.84 -0.04 4.95
CA GLY A 113 20.97 -0.61 5.69
C GLY A 113 20.61 -1.89 6.44
N ALA A 114 19.42 -1.95 7.06
CA ALA A 114 18.91 -3.14 7.73
C ALA A 114 18.65 -4.29 6.74
N LEU A 115 18.07 -3.99 5.57
CA LEU A 115 17.90 -4.99 4.49
C LEU A 115 19.24 -5.56 4.03
N MET A 116 20.24 -4.70 3.83
CA MET A 116 21.59 -5.12 3.42
C MET A 116 22.35 -5.87 4.52
N ALA A 117 21.95 -5.70 5.79
CA ALA A 117 22.46 -6.47 6.93
C ALA A 117 21.73 -7.81 7.13
N GLU A 118 20.75 -8.14 6.27
CA GLU A 118 19.91 -9.36 6.33
C GLU A 118 19.03 -9.40 7.59
N ASP A 119 18.61 -8.22 8.12
CA ASP A 119 17.67 -8.14 9.25
C ASP A 119 16.22 -8.44 8.80
N GLY A 120 15.97 -8.52 7.49
CA GLY A 120 14.72 -8.93 6.83
C GLY A 120 14.98 -9.34 5.38
N ASP A 121 13.92 -9.81 4.73
CA ASP A 121 13.98 -10.29 3.34
C ASP A 121 13.62 -9.19 2.35
N VAL A 122 12.64 -8.37 2.71
CA VAL A 122 12.13 -7.27 1.88
C VAL A 122 11.84 -6.03 2.72
N ILE A 123 11.74 -4.88 2.04
CA ILE A 123 11.17 -3.65 2.57
C ILE A 123 9.78 -3.45 1.96
N MET A 124 8.74 -3.29 2.80
CA MET A 124 7.45 -2.70 2.42
C MET A 124 7.14 -1.61 3.44
N SER A 125 7.35 -0.36 3.02
CA SER A 125 7.27 0.83 3.89
C SER A 125 7.06 2.07 3.03
N SER A 126 6.12 2.01 2.09
CA SER A 126 5.78 3.13 1.19
C SER A 126 7.01 3.75 0.51
N MET A 127 8.01 2.91 0.25
CA MET A 127 9.30 3.38 -0.26
C MET A 127 9.22 3.76 -1.73
N THR A 128 9.37 5.04 -2.02
CA THR A 128 9.45 5.53 -3.40
C THR A 128 10.69 4.98 -4.10
N VAL A 129 10.48 4.44 -5.28
CA VAL A 129 11.55 3.99 -6.18
C VAL A 129 12.29 5.19 -6.75
N THR A 130 13.57 5.32 -6.45
CA THR A 130 14.43 6.37 -7.00
C THR A 130 15.65 5.76 -7.69
N PRO A 131 16.29 6.49 -8.62
CA PRO A 131 17.55 6.03 -9.23
C PRO A 131 18.63 5.75 -8.18
N GLU A 132 18.72 6.59 -7.13
CA GLU A 132 19.73 6.47 -6.07
C GLU A 132 19.51 5.18 -5.26
N ARG A 133 18.30 4.93 -4.77
CA ARG A 133 17.95 3.70 -4.06
C ARG A 133 18.14 2.46 -4.93
N SER A 134 17.83 2.58 -6.24
CA SER A 134 18.02 1.50 -7.22
C SER A 134 19.48 1.20 -7.53
N GLU A 135 20.44 2.06 -7.15
CA GLU A 135 21.86 1.72 -7.18
C GLU A 135 22.26 0.72 -6.10
N GLU A 136 21.51 0.68 -4.97
CA GLU A 136 21.80 -0.17 -3.82
C GLU A 136 20.96 -1.44 -3.81
N ILE A 137 19.64 -1.35 -4.02
CA ILE A 137 18.68 -2.46 -3.95
C ILE A 137 17.85 -2.57 -5.22
N ASP A 138 17.16 -3.69 -5.41
CA ASP A 138 16.16 -3.87 -6.46
C ASP A 138 14.75 -3.54 -5.93
N PHE A 139 13.81 -3.32 -6.86
CA PHE A 139 12.43 -3.02 -6.55
C PHE A 139 11.44 -3.83 -7.37
N ILE A 140 10.24 -4.00 -6.82
CA ILE A 140 9.01 -4.45 -7.50
C ILE A 140 7.95 -3.37 -7.26
N ASP A 141 7.57 -2.65 -8.30
CA ASP A 141 6.61 -1.55 -8.19
C ASP A 141 5.21 -2.08 -7.84
N TYR A 142 4.53 -1.44 -6.84
CA TYR A 142 3.20 -1.89 -6.42
C TYR A 142 2.13 -0.78 -6.31
N ALA A 143 2.50 0.49 -6.23
CA ALA A 143 1.57 1.62 -6.22
C ALA A 143 2.25 2.87 -6.80
N ASN A 144 1.48 3.91 -7.16
CA ASN A 144 2.01 5.19 -7.64
C ASN A 144 1.44 6.33 -6.79
N VAL A 145 2.29 7.02 -6.04
CA VAL A 145 1.89 8.01 -5.03
C VAL A 145 2.72 9.28 -5.17
N GLY A 146 2.06 10.43 -4.99
CA GLY A 146 2.71 11.74 -5.01
C GLY A 146 2.85 12.34 -3.62
N THR A 147 3.56 13.45 -3.52
CA THR A 147 3.75 14.24 -2.30
C THR A 147 2.57 15.19 -2.06
N GLY A 148 2.25 15.45 -0.80
CA GLY A 148 1.31 16.45 -0.32
C GLY A 148 1.96 17.46 0.62
N ILE A 149 1.34 18.64 0.74
CA ILE A 149 1.73 19.67 1.70
C ILE A 149 0.63 19.77 2.76
N LEU A 150 0.94 19.45 4.00
CA LEU A 150 0.07 19.57 5.16
C LEU A 150 0.37 20.88 5.89
N VAL A 151 -0.66 21.64 6.23
CA VAL A 151 -0.55 22.92 6.91
C VAL A 151 -1.59 23.05 8.03
N ALA A 152 -1.44 24.05 8.91
CA ALA A 152 -2.48 24.39 9.87
C ALA A 152 -3.76 24.86 9.15
N SER A 153 -4.91 24.53 9.72
CA SER A 153 -6.22 24.85 9.14
C SER A 153 -6.39 26.35 8.88
N GLY A 154 -6.95 26.67 7.72
CA GLY A 154 -7.07 28.05 7.22
C GLY A 154 -5.80 28.58 6.59
N ASN A 155 -4.75 27.74 6.46
CA ASN A 155 -3.51 28.04 5.75
C ASN A 155 -2.97 29.47 6.05
N PRO A 156 -2.52 29.73 7.28
CA PRO A 156 -2.17 31.08 7.72
C PRO A 156 -1.08 31.76 6.89
N GLU A 157 -0.14 30.98 6.36
CA GLU A 157 0.98 31.48 5.55
C GLU A 157 0.61 31.59 4.06
N GLY A 158 -0.57 31.11 3.63
CA GLY A 158 -1.05 31.20 2.26
C GLY A 158 -0.25 30.33 1.27
N ILE A 159 0.25 29.19 1.74
CA ILE A 159 1.04 28.22 0.96
C ILE A 159 0.15 27.60 -0.11
N ALA A 160 0.58 27.60 -1.37
CA ALA A 160 -0.10 27.00 -2.49
C ALA A 160 0.83 26.13 -3.36
N ALA A 161 2.14 26.34 -3.26
CA ALA A 161 3.16 25.61 -3.99
C ALA A 161 4.44 25.46 -3.14
N LEU A 162 5.37 24.62 -3.58
CA LEU A 162 6.63 24.39 -2.88
C LEU A 162 7.48 25.66 -2.71
N GLU A 163 7.45 26.55 -3.69
CA GLU A 163 8.20 27.81 -3.66
C GLU A 163 7.70 28.79 -2.59
N ASP A 164 6.45 28.65 -2.14
CA ASP A 164 5.90 29.47 -1.05
C ASP A 164 6.51 29.11 0.31
N LEU A 165 7.18 27.96 0.40
CA LEU A 165 7.88 27.51 1.60
C LEU A 165 9.22 28.23 1.84
N CYS A 166 9.77 28.94 0.85
CA CYS A 166 11.05 29.63 0.98
C CYS A 166 11.07 30.59 2.18
N GLY A 167 12.04 30.41 3.07
CA GLY A 167 12.22 31.22 4.27
C GLY A 167 11.35 30.84 5.45
N LEU A 168 10.58 29.78 5.33
CA LEU A 168 9.71 29.24 6.39
C LEU A 168 10.37 28.02 7.05
N THR A 169 9.85 27.61 8.21
CA THR A 169 10.24 26.36 8.86
C THR A 169 9.32 25.24 8.38
N VAL A 170 9.90 24.17 7.83
CA VAL A 170 9.17 23.02 7.28
C VAL A 170 9.66 21.75 7.96
N ALA A 171 8.73 20.93 8.45
CA ALA A 171 9.04 19.65 9.06
C ALA A 171 8.88 18.51 8.06
N VAL A 172 9.70 17.47 8.19
CA VAL A 172 9.72 16.33 7.28
C VAL A 172 10.30 15.11 7.99
N GLN A 173 9.93 13.90 7.56
CA GLN A 173 10.59 12.69 8.03
C GLN A 173 11.95 12.53 7.35
N GLU A 174 12.97 12.12 8.14
CA GLU A 174 14.34 11.89 7.69
C GLU A 174 14.43 10.70 6.71
N GLY A 175 15.31 10.81 5.70
CA GLY A 175 15.56 9.77 4.71
C GLY A 175 14.50 9.65 3.61
N THR A 176 13.52 10.58 3.57
CA THR A 176 12.43 10.57 2.57
C THR A 176 12.78 11.41 1.35
N ILE A 177 12.11 11.13 0.22
CA ILE A 177 12.21 11.97 -0.98
C ILE A 177 11.70 13.39 -0.72
N GLN A 178 10.82 13.57 0.23
CA GLN A 178 10.32 14.90 0.64
C GLN A 178 11.41 15.74 1.30
N GLN A 179 12.29 15.13 2.08
CA GLN A 179 13.49 15.81 2.57
C GLN A 179 14.39 16.25 1.42
N ASP A 180 14.68 15.35 0.47
CA ASP A 180 15.51 15.64 -0.70
C ASP A 180 14.92 16.79 -1.53
N MET A 181 13.58 16.80 -1.73
CA MET A 181 12.87 17.90 -2.41
C MET A 181 13.10 19.25 -1.72
N LEU A 182 13.03 19.31 -0.40
CA LEU A 182 13.26 20.54 0.36
C LEU A 182 14.73 20.99 0.29
N GLU A 183 15.67 20.04 0.34
CA GLU A 183 17.09 20.31 0.20
C GLU A 183 17.44 20.85 -1.20
N ASP A 184 16.87 20.24 -2.25
CA ASP A 184 17.03 20.69 -3.64
C ASP A 184 16.42 22.09 -3.86
N LEU A 185 15.26 22.37 -3.28
CA LEU A 185 14.69 23.71 -3.30
C LEU A 185 15.59 24.74 -2.60
N ASN A 186 16.17 24.39 -1.47
CA ASN A 186 17.12 25.25 -0.75
C ASN A 186 18.40 25.49 -1.54
N ALA A 187 18.86 24.51 -2.32
CA ALA A 187 20.02 24.66 -3.20
C ALA A 187 19.68 25.44 -4.49
N GLY A 188 18.40 25.47 -4.89
CA GLY A 188 17.90 26.06 -6.14
C GLY A 188 17.02 27.29 -5.94
N ALA A 189 15.70 27.11 -6.03
CA ALA A 189 14.72 28.19 -6.07
C ALA A 189 14.71 29.05 -4.78
N CYS A 190 15.00 28.45 -3.62
CA CYS A 190 15.04 29.14 -2.33
C CYS A 190 16.46 29.57 -1.90
N ALA A 191 17.49 29.48 -2.77
CA ALA A 191 18.88 29.72 -2.37
C ALA A 191 19.13 31.06 -1.69
N ASP A 192 18.40 32.11 -2.09
CA ASP A 192 18.50 33.46 -1.51
C ASP A 192 17.64 33.64 -0.22
N ASN A 193 16.74 32.72 0.06
CA ASN A 193 15.83 32.74 1.21
C ASN A 193 15.49 31.28 1.63
N GLN A 194 16.50 30.59 2.16
CA GLN A 194 16.41 29.18 2.47
C GLN A 194 15.37 28.88 3.54
N MET A 195 14.68 27.72 3.40
CA MET A 195 13.83 27.14 4.43
C MET A 195 14.68 26.65 5.61
N ASP A 196 14.12 26.68 6.79
CA ASP A 196 14.62 25.93 7.95
C ASP A 196 13.94 24.55 7.93
N VAL A 197 14.65 23.53 7.41
CA VAL A 197 14.15 22.16 7.30
C VAL A 197 14.45 21.43 8.60
N VAL A 198 13.40 20.97 9.29
CA VAL A 198 13.50 20.22 10.54
C VAL A 198 13.11 18.75 10.28
N THR A 199 14.06 17.85 10.48
CA THR A 199 13.87 16.41 10.25
C THR A 199 13.49 15.67 11.53
N PHE A 200 12.69 14.62 11.37
CA PHE A 200 12.23 13.76 12.45
C PHE A 200 12.36 12.28 12.04
N ASP A 201 12.62 11.42 13.00
CA ASP A 201 12.73 9.97 12.77
C ASP A 201 11.43 9.37 12.21
N GLN A 202 10.27 9.96 12.51
CA GLN A 202 8.95 9.47 12.11
C GLN A 202 8.02 10.63 11.73
N ASN A 203 7.14 10.41 10.74
CA ASN A 203 6.16 11.40 10.27
C ASN A 203 5.25 11.96 11.39
N PRO A 204 4.70 11.18 12.34
CA PRO A 204 3.87 11.74 13.41
C PRO A 204 4.58 12.80 14.26
N LEU A 205 5.90 12.75 14.38
CA LEU A 205 6.67 13.77 15.10
C LEU A 205 6.78 15.07 14.29
N ALA A 206 6.93 14.97 12.97
CA ALA A 206 6.89 16.14 12.08
C ALA A 206 5.49 16.80 12.10
N VAL A 207 4.43 16.01 12.13
CA VAL A 207 3.05 16.51 12.24
C VAL A 207 2.81 17.19 13.60
N GLU A 208 3.35 16.65 14.68
CA GLU A 208 3.25 17.28 16.00
C GLU A 208 4.00 18.62 16.04
N GLU A 209 5.15 18.75 15.37
CA GLU A 209 5.88 20.02 15.25
C GLU A 209 5.04 21.09 14.53
N LEU A 210 4.28 20.71 13.49
CA LEU A 210 3.30 21.59 12.84
C LEU A 210 2.18 21.97 13.81
N ARG A 211 1.64 21.04 14.57
CA ARG A 211 0.54 21.28 15.52
C ARG A 211 0.90 22.26 16.62
N VAL A 212 2.14 22.18 17.13
CA VAL A 212 2.61 23.10 18.18
C VAL A 212 3.14 24.44 17.62
N GLY A 213 3.16 24.61 16.29
CA GLY A 213 3.59 25.82 15.59
C GLY A 213 5.11 25.97 15.52
N GLY A 214 5.86 24.90 15.70
CA GLY A 214 7.31 24.86 15.46
C GLY A 214 7.66 24.84 13.97
N ALA A 215 6.79 24.23 13.15
CA ALA A 215 6.82 24.32 11.69
C ALA A 215 5.50 24.90 11.16
N VAL A 216 5.51 25.37 9.91
CA VAL A 216 4.32 25.90 9.23
C VAL A 216 3.73 24.92 8.22
N ALA A 217 4.51 23.93 7.80
CA ALA A 217 4.13 22.87 6.90
C ALA A 217 4.86 21.57 7.22
N VAL A 218 4.24 20.45 6.79
CA VAL A 218 4.87 19.13 6.70
C VAL A 218 4.76 18.65 5.26
N LEU A 219 5.83 18.10 4.70
CA LEU A 219 5.78 17.34 3.48
C LEU A 219 5.74 15.84 3.82
N ALA A 220 4.77 15.15 3.24
CA ALA A 220 4.61 13.70 3.33
C ALA A 220 3.96 13.18 2.05
N ASP A 221 3.88 11.87 1.91
CA ASP A 221 3.09 11.28 0.83
C ASP A 221 1.62 11.70 0.93
N PHE A 222 1.00 11.94 -0.22
CA PHE A 222 -0.32 12.57 -0.27
C PHE A 222 -1.40 11.82 0.52
N PRO A 223 -1.51 10.48 0.46
CA PRO A 223 -2.48 9.74 1.28
C PRO A 223 -2.23 9.89 2.78
N VAL A 224 -0.97 9.98 3.20
CA VAL A 224 -0.58 10.17 4.60
C VAL A 224 -0.94 11.57 5.07
N ALA A 225 -0.59 12.59 4.30
CA ALA A 225 -0.99 13.97 4.59
C ALA A 225 -2.51 14.13 4.67
N LEU A 226 -3.27 13.44 3.79
CA LEU A 226 -4.75 13.42 3.85
C LEU A 226 -5.26 12.73 5.11
N ASN A 227 -4.65 11.62 5.49
CA ASN A 227 -5.02 10.91 6.72
C ASN A 227 -4.75 11.79 7.95
N ASP A 228 -3.58 12.41 8.04
CA ASP A 228 -3.21 13.31 9.13
C ASP A 228 -4.17 14.50 9.24
N ALA A 229 -4.58 15.07 8.10
CA ALA A 229 -5.58 16.14 8.07
C ALA A 229 -6.95 15.65 8.57
N ASN A 230 -7.40 14.47 8.12
CA ASN A 230 -8.70 13.89 8.52
C ASN A 230 -8.75 13.55 10.01
N GLU A 231 -7.67 12.99 10.56
CA GLU A 231 -7.57 12.63 11.99
C GLU A 231 -7.32 13.83 12.91
N SER A 232 -7.00 15.00 12.35
CA SER A 232 -6.67 16.21 13.10
C SER A 232 -7.86 16.91 13.75
N GLU A 233 -9.10 16.39 13.61
CA GLU A 233 -10.34 17.06 14.05
C GLU A 233 -10.52 18.48 13.47
N GLY A 234 -9.91 18.76 12.31
CA GLY A 234 -9.98 20.03 11.60
C GLY A 234 -8.89 21.04 12.00
N GLU A 235 -7.85 20.61 12.70
CA GLU A 235 -6.69 21.45 13.04
C GLU A 235 -5.72 21.61 11.86
N LEU A 236 -5.68 20.61 10.96
CA LEU A 236 -4.79 20.56 9.80
C LEU A 236 -5.58 20.46 8.50
N GLU A 237 -4.97 20.89 7.40
CA GLU A 237 -5.50 20.70 6.05
C GLU A 237 -4.37 20.45 5.04
N VAL A 238 -4.68 19.69 3.99
CA VAL A 238 -3.77 19.51 2.84
C VAL A 238 -4.05 20.61 1.84
N VAL A 239 -3.00 21.24 1.31
CA VAL A 239 -3.11 22.28 0.30
C VAL A 239 -2.72 21.77 -1.08
N GLY A 240 -3.54 22.12 -2.07
CA GLY A 240 -3.32 21.70 -3.46
C GLY A 240 -3.69 20.24 -3.76
N GLU A 241 -3.18 19.76 -4.87
CA GLU A 241 -3.28 18.37 -5.30
C GLU A 241 -1.92 17.70 -5.08
N GLN A 242 -1.88 16.35 -5.14
CA GLN A 242 -0.59 15.64 -5.09
C GLN A 242 0.29 16.03 -6.29
N PHE A 243 1.59 16.03 -6.08
CA PHE A 243 2.58 16.33 -7.11
C PHE A 243 3.74 15.33 -7.07
N ASP A 244 4.51 15.28 -8.15
CA ASP A 244 5.70 14.41 -8.31
C ASP A 244 5.43 12.94 -7.96
N ALA A 245 4.29 12.40 -8.44
CA ALA A 245 3.92 11.01 -8.22
C ALA A 245 4.95 10.05 -8.85
N ALA A 246 5.38 9.08 -8.06
CA ALA A 246 6.35 8.07 -8.44
C ALA A 246 5.98 6.70 -7.86
N PRO A 247 6.50 5.59 -8.40
CA PRO A 247 6.19 4.27 -7.88
C PRO A 247 6.68 4.05 -6.44
N TYR A 248 5.85 3.40 -5.63
CA TYR A 248 6.30 2.67 -4.45
C TYR A 248 6.80 1.30 -4.88
N GLY A 249 7.85 0.81 -4.26
CA GLY A 249 8.42 -0.49 -4.56
C GLY A 249 8.66 -1.34 -3.33
N ILE A 250 8.42 -2.65 -3.48
CA ILE A 250 8.95 -3.64 -2.56
C ILE A 250 10.45 -3.68 -2.77
N GLY A 251 11.22 -3.25 -1.77
CA GLY A 251 12.69 -3.26 -1.82
C GLY A 251 13.26 -4.62 -1.47
N LEU A 252 14.25 -5.10 -2.23
CA LEU A 252 14.92 -6.37 -1.97
C LEU A 252 16.38 -6.33 -2.40
N ARG A 253 17.22 -7.19 -1.81
CA ARG A 253 18.64 -7.28 -2.18
C ARG A 253 18.76 -7.73 -3.65
N LYS A 254 19.74 -7.20 -4.38
CA LYS A 254 19.93 -7.50 -5.81
C LYS A 254 20.25 -8.97 -6.12
N GLU A 255 20.80 -9.68 -5.16
CA GLU A 255 21.06 -11.13 -5.24
C GLU A 255 19.83 -12.00 -5.00
N SER A 256 18.76 -11.47 -4.38
CA SER A 256 17.53 -12.21 -4.08
C SER A 256 16.63 -12.39 -5.31
N THR A 257 17.20 -12.93 -6.38
CA THR A 257 16.54 -13.02 -7.71
C THR A 257 15.37 -14.00 -7.73
N GLU A 258 15.45 -15.08 -6.96
CA GLU A 258 14.40 -16.09 -6.82
C GLU A 258 13.22 -15.51 -6.02
N LEU A 259 13.50 -14.80 -4.92
CA LEU A 259 12.48 -14.09 -4.13
C LEU A 259 11.78 -13.02 -4.96
N LYS A 260 12.55 -12.22 -5.71
CA LYS A 260 11.98 -11.21 -6.62
C LYS A 260 11.01 -11.84 -7.60
N SER A 261 11.41 -12.92 -8.27
CA SER A 261 10.57 -13.60 -9.24
C SER A 261 9.30 -14.20 -8.60
N ALA A 262 9.42 -14.73 -7.39
CA ALA A 262 8.28 -15.27 -6.65
C ALA A 262 7.28 -14.17 -6.26
N LEU A 263 7.76 -13.04 -5.74
CA LEU A 263 6.94 -11.88 -5.38
C LEU A 263 6.29 -11.22 -6.61
N GLU A 264 7.01 -11.07 -7.72
CA GLU A 264 6.43 -10.58 -8.99
C GLU A 264 5.30 -11.50 -9.46
N GLY A 265 5.47 -12.83 -9.36
CA GLY A 265 4.43 -13.80 -9.66
C GLY A 265 3.21 -13.67 -8.74
N ALA A 266 3.43 -13.58 -7.44
CA ALA A 266 2.39 -13.40 -6.44
C ALA A 266 1.61 -12.07 -6.65
N LEU A 267 2.33 -10.98 -6.93
CA LEU A 267 1.72 -9.67 -7.22
C LEU A 267 0.84 -9.74 -8.47
N GLN A 268 1.30 -10.43 -9.53
CA GLN A 268 0.49 -10.62 -10.73
C GLN A 268 -0.76 -11.46 -10.43
N GLU A 269 -0.66 -12.52 -9.60
CA GLU A 269 -1.80 -13.34 -9.22
C GLU A 269 -2.86 -12.56 -8.44
N ILE A 270 -2.47 -11.72 -7.47
CA ILE A 270 -3.42 -10.87 -6.71
C ILE A 270 -4.03 -9.76 -7.58
N LYS A 271 -3.32 -9.29 -8.61
CA LYS A 271 -3.89 -8.38 -9.63
C LYS A 271 -4.92 -9.12 -10.49
N ASP A 272 -4.62 -10.30 -10.97
CA ASP A 272 -5.49 -11.08 -11.85
C ASP A 272 -6.79 -11.54 -11.18
N ASP A 273 -6.77 -11.84 -9.89
CA ASP A 273 -7.96 -12.28 -9.13
C ASP A 273 -8.74 -11.15 -8.44
N GLY A 274 -8.24 -9.91 -8.51
CA GLY A 274 -8.87 -8.71 -7.96
C GLY A 274 -8.60 -8.46 -6.48
N THR A 275 -7.75 -9.25 -5.83
CA THR A 275 -7.32 -9.01 -4.43
C THR A 275 -6.61 -7.67 -4.29
N TYR A 276 -5.70 -7.35 -5.23
CA TYR A 276 -5.00 -6.06 -5.26
C TYR A 276 -5.96 -4.86 -5.31
N ASP A 277 -6.97 -4.91 -6.19
CA ASP A 277 -7.98 -3.85 -6.28
C ASP A 277 -8.82 -3.74 -5.01
N SER A 278 -9.09 -4.88 -4.33
CA SER A 278 -9.81 -4.88 -3.06
C SER A 278 -9.00 -4.21 -1.96
N VAL A 279 -7.71 -4.52 -1.84
CA VAL A 279 -6.81 -3.90 -0.85
C VAL A 279 -6.71 -2.40 -1.09
N LEU A 280 -6.47 -1.95 -2.33
CA LEU A 280 -6.47 -0.52 -2.66
C LEU A 280 -7.77 0.18 -2.25
N LYS A 281 -8.91 -0.45 -2.53
CA LYS A 281 -10.23 0.10 -2.22
C LYS A 281 -10.50 0.18 -0.72
N ASP A 282 -10.09 -0.82 0.04
CA ASP A 282 -10.29 -0.86 1.49
C ASP A 282 -9.55 0.28 2.20
N TRP A 283 -8.46 0.76 1.58
CA TRP A 283 -7.67 1.91 2.05
C TRP A 283 -7.94 3.23 1.31
N GLY A 284 -8.86 3.24 0.33
CA GLY A 284 -9.20 4.44 -0.46
C GLY A 284 -8.09 4.90 -1.40
N LEU A 285 -7.28 3.97 -1.88
CA LEU A 285 -6.08 4.19 -2.70
C LEU A 285 -6.26 3.76 -4.16
N GLU A 286 -7.49 3.66 -4.68
CA GLU A 286 -7.76 3.20 -6.05
C GLU A 286 -7.03 4.04 -7.11
N SER A 287 -6.77 5.31 -6.81
CA SER A 287 -6.02 6.20 -7.71
C SER A 287 -4.52 5.91 -7.76
N ALA A 288 -3.99 5.13 -6.82
CA ALA A 288 -2.59 4.73 -6.76
C ALA A 288 -2.31 3.41 -7.52
N ALA A 289 -3.32 2.78 -8.10
CA ALA A 289 -3.19 1.52 -8.82
C ALA A 289 -2.16 1.61 -9.95
N LEU A 290 -1.30 0.59 -10.07
CA LEU A 290 -0.44 0.36 -11.23
C LEU A 290 -1.11 -0.62 -12.20
N GLU A 291 -1.10 -0.27 -13.51
CA GLU A 291 -1.63 -1.11 -14.59
C GLU A 291 -0.81 -2.40 -14.79
#